data_0fe0518e02d5bef99981e9ec4ff66e8a
#
_entry.id   0fe0518e02d5bef99981e9ec4ff66e8a
#
_cell.length_a   1.000
_cell.length_b   1.000
_cell.length_c   1.000
_cell.angle_alpha   90.00
_cell.angle_beta   90.00
_cell.angle_gamma   90.00
#
_symmetry.space_group_name_H-M   'P 1'
#
loop_
_entity.id
_entity.type
_entity.pdbx_description
1 polymer ?
#
loop_
_entity_poly.entity_id
_entity_poly.type
_entity_poly.pdbx_seq_one_letter_code
_entity_poly.pdbx_strand_id
1 'polypeptide(L)'
;LRRLTVVTGTNGTGKSSLYRALRLLADCGRGEVIASFAREGGVESALWAGPEHLSGARRTGTAQGSPRTRSVSIELGYASDDFGYLIDLGLPQAKETAFARDPEVKRELVFAGPVARPAATLVRRVRGLVEVAGDAGRGFDELGRNLPPHRSVLVDFAGATPELVMVRERLRDWRFY
;
A
#
# COMPACT_ATOMS: atom_id res chain seq x y z
N LEU A 1 0.37 -7.25 -15.29
CA LEU A 1 0.35 -6.58 -16.60
C LEU A 1 1.32 -7.27 -17.54
N ARG A 2 0.97 -7.38 -18.84
CA ARG A 2 1.83 -7.94 -19.89
C ARG A 2 2.73 -6.85 -20.48
N ARG A 3 3.65 -7.19 -21.41
CA ARG A 3 4.56 -6.26 -22.09
C ARG A 3 3.84 -5.03 -22.67
N LEU A 4 2.64 -5.21 -23.19
CA LEU A 4 1.74 -4.15 -23.59
C LEU A 4 0.36 -4.48 -23.04
N THR A 5 -0.19 -3.56 -22.26
CA THR A 5 -1.53 -3.68 -21.70
C THR A 5 -2.27 -2.37 -21.94
N VAL A 6 -3.39 -2.45 -22.65
CA VAL A 6 -4.27 -1.30 -22.90
C VAL A 6 -5.48 -1.40 -21.98
N VAL A 7 -5.72 -0.36 -21.21
CA VAL A 7 -6.90 -0.26 -20.32
C VAL A 7 -7.92 0.68 -20.95
N THR A 8 -9.04 0.14 -21.39
CA THR A 8 -10.14 0.89 -22.01
C THR A 8 -11.39 0.80 -21.17
N GLY A 9 -12.35 1.69 -21.39
CA GLY A 9 -13.63 1.70 -20.71
C GLY A 9 -14.28 3.08 -20.78
N THR A 10 -15.58 3.15 -20.46
CA THR A 10 -16.36 4.39 -20.39
C THR A 10 -15.85 5.30 -19.25
N ASN A 11 -16.31 6.55 -19.22
CA ASN A 11 -15.99 7.47 -18.11
C ASN A 11 -16.54 6.92 -16.79
N GLY A 12 -15.80 7.09 -15.70
CA GLY A 12 -16.21 6.60 -14.39
C GLY A 12 -15.87 5.12 -14.08
N THR A 13 -15.27 4.35 -15.01
CA THR A 13 -14.93 2.93 -14.78
C THR A 13 -13.65 2.69 -13.97
N GLY A 14 -13.05 3.72 -13.42
CA GLY A 14 -11.88 3.57 -12.53
C GLY A 14 -10.51 3.57 -13.22
N LYS A 15 -10.41 3.91 -14.52
CA LYS A 15 -9.11 3.99 -15.23
C LYS A 15 -8.11 4.93 -14.55
N SER A 16 -8.56 6.13 -14.19
CA SER A 16 -7.75 7.10 -13.48
C SER A 16 -7.35 6.64 -12.08
N SER A 17 -8.22 5.88 -11.41
CA SER A 17 -7.92 5.30 -10.09
C SER A 17 -6.83 4.24 -10.19
N LEU A 18 -6.86 3.40 -11.23
CA LEU A 18 -5.78 2.44 -11.51
C LEU A 18 -4.44 3.16 -11.77
N TYR A 19 -4.45 4.22 -12.60
CA TYR A 19 -3.25 5.02 -12.86
C TYR A 19 -2.68 5.63 -11.56
N ARG A 20 -3.54 6.20 -10.72
CA ARG A 20 -3.14 6.75 -9.41
C ARG A 20 -2.57 5.67 -8.48
N ALA A 21 -3.20 4.50 -8.42
CA ALA A 21 -2.72 3.37 -7.61
C ALA A 21 -1.31 2.92 -8.04
N LEU A 22 -1.05 2.81 -9.34
CA LEU A 22 0.28 2.49 -9.87
C LEU A 22 1.30 3.58 -9.54
N ARG A 23 0.91 4.85 -9.65
CA ARG A 23 1.77 5.99 -9.30
C ARG A 23 2.12 5.98 -7.80
N LEU A 24 1.15 5.75 -6.92
CA LEU A 24 1.38 5.63 -5.48
C LEU A 24 2.36 4.48 -5.14
N LEU A 25 2.24 3.34 -5.82
CA LEU A 25 3.22 2.25 -5.67
C LEU A 25 4.64 2.67 -6.08
N ALA A 26 4.80 3.38 -7.19
CA ALA A 26 6.11 3.91 -7.59
C ALA A 26 6.66 4.90 -6.56
N ASP A 27 5.80 5.72 -5.99
CA ASP A 27 6.17 6.70 -4.96
C ASP A 27 6.57 6.02 -3.64
N CYS A 28 6.09 4.79 -3.34
CA CYS A 28 6.62 3.98 -2.23
C CYS A 28 8.11 3.69 -2.41
N GLY A 29 8.55 3.32 -3.62
CA GLY A 29 9.96 3.08 -3.92
C GLY A 29 10.84 4.33 -3.84
N ARG A 30 10.25 5.53 -3.98
CA ARG A 30 10.91 6.83 -3.86
C ARG A 30 10.87 7.41 -2.44
N GLY A 31 10.04 6.86 -1.56
CA GLY A 31 9.80 7.39 -0.22
C GLY A 31 8.84 8.58 -0.18
N GLU A 32 8.07 8.78 -1.25
CA GLU A 32 7.20 9.95 -1.44
C GLU A 32 5.70 9.64 -1.25
N VAL A 33 5.33 8.44 -0.84
CA VAL A 33 3.93 7.99 -0.79
C VAL A 33 3.04 8.92 0.04
N ILE A 34 3.53 9.38 1.19
CA ILE A 34 2.78 10.29 2.07
C ILE A 34 2.61 11.67 1.42
N ALA A 35 3.69 12.20 0.82
CA ALA A 35 3.64 13.45 0.09
C ALA A 35 2.70 13.37 -1.14
N SER A 36 2.63 12.22 -1.78
CA SER A 36 1.70 11.97 -2.90
C SER A 36 0.25 12.01 -2.45
N PHE A 37 -0.10 11.43 -1.31
CA PHE A 37 -1.43 11.59 -0.74
C PHE A 37 -1.77 13.06 -0.42
N ALA A 38 -0.84 13.78 0.16
CA ALA A 38 -1.06 15.19 0.47
C ALA A 38 -1.33 16.03 -0.80
N ARG A 39 -0.61 15.76 -1.88
CA ARG A 39 -0.83 16.42 -3.19
C ARG A 39 -2.19 16.09 -3.81
N GLU A 40 -2.75 14.93 -3.53
CA GLU A 40 -4.05 14.50 -4.05
C GLU A 40 -5.24 14.87 -3.14
N GLY A 41 -5.03 15.67 -2.09
CA GLY A 41 -6.08 16.10 -1.16
C GLY A 41 -6.29 15.17 0.04
N GLY A 42 -5.26 14.35 0.37
CA GLY A 42 -5.27 13.44 1.51
C GLY A 42 -5.85 12.06 1.20
N VAL A 43 -5.79 11.18 2.20
CA VAL A 43 -6.31 9.80 2.08
C VAL A 43 -7.79 9.77 1.77
N GLU A 44 -8.55 10.72 2.34
CA GLU A 44 -10.01 10.79 2.17
C GLU A 44 -10.41 10.96 0.70
N SER A 45 -9.62 11.68 -0.10
CA SER A 45 -9.89 11.87 -1.54
C SER A 45 -9.61 10.62 -2.38
N ALA A 46 -8.74 9.75 -1.90
CA ALA A 46 -8.42 8.49 -2.56
C ALA A 46 -9.39 7.36 -2.20
N LEU A 47 -10.19 7.55 -1.15
CA LEU A 47 -11.13 6.56 -0.67
C LEU A 47 -12.42 6.57 -1.46
N TRP A 48 -13.05 5.40 -1.54
CA TRP A 48 -14.40 5.26 -2.04
C TRP A 48 -15.38 6.11 -1.21
N ALA A 49 -16.02 7.10 -1.85
CA ALA A 49 -16.98 8.00 -1.21
C ALA A 49 -18.38 7.37 -0.96
N GLY A 50 -18.61 6.15 -1.47
CA GLY A 50 -19.87 5.44 -1.32
C GLY A 50 -20.03 4.74 0.04
N PRO A 51 -21.21 4.13 0.26
CA PRO A 51 -21.51 3.44 1.51
C PRO A 51 -20.61 2.23 1.73
N GLU A 52 -20.30 1.92 3.00
CA GLU A 52 -19.48 0.78 3.40
C GLU A 52 -20.09 -0.57 2.97
N HIS A 53 -21.43 -0.63 2.88
CA HIS A 53 -22.20 -1.80 2.46
C HIS A 53 -23.27 -1.44 1.44
N LEU A 54 -23.29 -2.11 0.30
CA LEU A 54 -24.29 -1.92 -0.76
C LEU A 54 -25.64 -2.61 -0.46
N SER A 55 -25.72 -3.42 0.58
CA SER A 55 -26.92 -4.20 0.91
C SER A 55 -28.16 -3.35 1.27
N GLY A 56 -27.95 -2.12 1.76
CA GLY A 56 -29.03 -1.17 2.04
C GLY A 56 -29.49 -0.36 0.82
N ALA A 57 -28.60 -0.07 -0.12
CA ALA A 57 -28.86 0.79 -1.27
C ALA A 57 -29.87 0.19 -2.27
N ARG A 58 -29.89 -1.15 -2.39
CA ARG A 58 -30.88 -1.86 -3.24
C ARG A 58 -32.32 -1.74 -2.73
N ARG A 59 -32.51 -1.51 -1.43
CA ARG A 59 -33.84 -1.46 -0.79
C ARG A 59 -34.39 -0.04 -0.66
N THR A 60 -33.55 0.96 -0.53
CA THR A 60 -33.95 2.37 -0.29
C THR A 60 -33.76 3.28 -1.49
N GLY A 61 -33.08 2.84 -2.54
CA GLY A 61 -32.78 3.65 -3.72
C GLY A 61 -31.83 4.83 -3.48
N THR A 62 -31.34 5.01 -2.26
CA THR A 62 -30.44 6.10 -1.86
C THR A 62 -29.14 5.53 -1.31
N ALA A 63 -28.05 5.79 -2.00
CA ALA A 63 -26.70 5.51 -1.52
C ALA A 63 -26.17 6.71 -0.73
N GLN A 64 -26.76 7.02 0.41
CA GLN A 64 -26.19 7.99 1.33
C GLN A 64 -25.04 7.33 2.12
N GLY A 65 -23.87 8.01 2.19
CA GLY A 65 -22.74 7.53 2.94
C GLY A 65 -23.10 7.35 4.41
N SER A 66 -23.04 6.13 4.91
CA SER A 66 -23.13 5.86 6.34
C SER A 66 -21.79 6.17 7.01
N PRO A 67 -21.77 6.59 8.29
CA PRO A 67 -20.54 6.71 9.05
C PRO A 67 -19.77 5.38 8.96
N ARG A 68 -18.50 5.45 8.59
CA ARG A 68 -17.66 4.26 8.51
C ARG A 68 -17.34 3.75 9.91
N THR A 69 -17.64 2.48 10.15
CA THR A 69 -17.38 1.81 11.43
C THR A 69 -16.04 1.07 11.43
N ARG A 70 -15.52 0.76 10.25
CA ARG A 70 -14.23 0.09 10.09
C ARG A 70 -13.09 1.09 9.88
N SER A 71 -11.91 0.71 10.37
CA SER A 71 -10.67 1.40 10.05
C SER A 71 -10.47 1.44 8.54
N VAL A 72 -10.31 2.63 8.00
CA VAL A 72 -10.12 2.82 6.56
C VAL A 72 -8.68 2.55 6.20
N SER A 73 -8.45 1.67 5.23
CA SER A 73 -7.13 1.42 4.66
C SER A 73 -7.18 1.31 3.14
N ILE A 74 -6.06 1.60 2.52
CA ILE A 74 -5.81 1.42 1.09
C ILE A 74 -4.71 0.39 0.98
N GLU A 75 -5.05 -0.79 0.48
CA GLU A 75 -4.07 -1.81 0.15
C GLU A 75 -3.65 -1.67 -1.30
N LEU A 76 -2.36 -1.54 -1.53
CA LEU A 76 -1.74 -1.50 -2.84
C LEU A 76 -0.67 -2.58 -2.92
N GLY A 77 -0.49 -3.14 -4.11
CA GLY A 77 0.56 -4.12 -4.31
C GLY A 77 0.79 -4.44 -5.77
N TYR A 78 1.96 -4.98 -6.04
CA TYR A 78 2.29 -5.62 -7.30
C TYR A 78 3.00 -6.94 -7.03
N ALA A 79 2.98 -7.82 -8.01
CA ALA A 79 3.75 -9.04 -8.01
C ALA A 79 4.34 -9.29 -9.40
N SER A 80 5.52 -9.89 -9.41
CA SER A 80 6.19 -10.43 -10.59
C SER A 80 6.46 -11.92 -10.37
N ASP A 81 7.13 -12.56 -11.31
CA ASP A 81 7.53 -13.97 -11.16
C ASP A 81 8.58 -14.16 -10.05
N ASP A 82 9.39 -13.12 -9.80
CA ASP A 82 10.46 -13.16 -8.80
C ASP A 82 10.00 -12.69 -7.43
N PHE A 83 9.52 -11.44 -7.37
CA PHE A 83 9.16 -10.78 -6.11
C PHE A 83 7.89 -9.95 -6.24
N GLY A 84 7.22 -9.77 -5.12
CA GLY A 84 6.11 -8.85 -4.97
C GLY A 84 6.25 -7.96 -3.75
N TYR A 85 5.46 -6.89 -3.76
CA TYR A 85 5.37 -5.91 -2.68
C TYR A 85 3.90 -5.57 -2.41
N LEU A 86 3.58 -5.44 -1.14
CA LEU A 86 2.26 -5.02 -0.66
C LEU A 86 2.45 -3.96 0.43
N ILE A 87 1.64 -2.92 0.37
CA ILE A 87 1.56 -1.86 1.39
C ILE A 87 0.12 -1.62 1.78
N ASP A 88 -0.12 -1.46 3.08
CA ASP A 88 -1.39 -1.07 3.67
C ASP A 88 -1.23 0.32 4.30
N LEU A 89 -1.97 1.28 3.79
CA LEU A 89 -1.94 2.69 4.16
C LEU A 89 -3.30 3.07 4.76
N GLY A 90 -3.28 3.80 5.86
CA GLY A 90 -4.52 4.24 6.48
C GLY A 90 -4.35 5.42 7.41
N LEU A 91 -5.45 5.87 8.00
CA LEU A 91 -5.42 6.94 8.97
C LEU A 91 -5.04 6.40 10.37
N PRO A 92 -4.37 7.21 11.20
CA PRO A 92 -4.10 6.88 12.60
C PRO A 92 -5.39 6.52 13.35
N GLN A 93 -5.30 5.56 14.26
CA GLN A 93 -6.44 5.20 15.10
C GLN A 93 -6.68 6.21 16.22
N ALA A 94 -5.63 6.93 16.65
CA ALA A 94 -5.73 7.97 17.66
C ALA A 94 -6.29 9.25 17.04
N LYS A 95 -7.52 9.60 17.42
CA LYS A 95 -8.25 10.77 16.89
C LYS A 95 -7.81 12.11 17.49
N GLU A 96 -7.05 12.10 18.56
CA GLU A 96 -6.70 13.29 19.34
C GLU A 96 -5.29 13.85 19.06
N THR A 97 -4.71 13.51 17.94
CA THR A 97 -3.40 14.05 17.54
C THR A 97 -3.55 15.09 16.44
N ALA A 98 -2.64 16.08 16.42
CA ALA A 98 -2.55 17.05 15.33
C ALA A 98 -2.39 16.41 13.95
N PHE A 99 -1.90 15.16 13.90
CA PHE A 99 -1.62 14.37 12.70
C PHE A 99 -2.71 13.32 12.42
N ALA A 100 -3.90 13.43 13.01
CA ALA A 100 -4.97 12.43 12.86
C ALA A 100 -5.46 12.24 11.39
N ARG A 101 -5.12 13.16 10.50
CA ARG A 101 -5.44 13.09 9.06
C ARG A 101 -4.27 12.70 8.18
N ASP A 102 -3.08 12.58 8.74
CA ASP A 102 -1.90 12.16 7.98
C ASP A 102 -1.91 10.63 7.81
N PRO A 103 -1.70 10.13 6.59
CA PRO A 103 -1.66 8.70 6.36
C PRO A 103 -0.46 8.06 7.03
N GLU A 104 -0.66 6.86 7.53
CA GLU A 104 0.40 6.02 8.08
C GLU A 104 0.50 4.69 7.33
N VAL A 105 1.71 4.18 7.25
CA VAL A 105 1.98 2.83 6.76
C VAL A 105 1.71 1.86 7.91
N LYS A 106 0.65 1.06 7.78
CA LYS A 106 0.23 0.07 8.79
C LYS A 106 0.97 -1.23 8.65
N ARG A 107 1.18 -1.65 7.41
CA ARG A 107 1.82 -2.91 7.07
C ARG A 107 2.53 -2.78 5.73
N GLU A 108 3.67 -3.44 5.62
CA GLU A 108 4.36 -3.69 4.35
C GLU A 108 4.82 -5.14 4.31
N LEU A 109 4.81 -5.72 3.12
CA LEU A 109 5.33 -7.06 2.86
C LEU A 109 6.17 -7.05 1.58
N VAL A 110 7.32 -7.69 1.63
CA VAL A 110 8.06 -8.15 0.46
C VAL A 110 8.00 -9.66 0.45
N PHE A 111 7.67 -10.26 -0.67
CA PHE A 111 7.46 -11.71 -0.79
C PHE A 111 8.03 -12.26 -2.10
N ALA A 112 8.39 -13.54 -2.10
CA ALA A 112 8.86 -14.26 -3.27
C ALA A 112 7.69 -14.70 -4.15
N GLY A 113 7.90 -14.58 -5.48
CA GLY A 113 6.97 -15.06 -6.49
C GLY A 113 5.70 -14.22 -6.66
N PRO A 114 4.73 -14.74 -7.42
CA PRO A 114 3.58 -13.96 -7.89
C PRO A 114 2.43 -13.84 -6.88
N VAL A 115 2.50 -14.52 -5.72
CA VAL A 115 1.39 -14.56 -4.75
C VAL A 115 1.92 -14.35 -3.34
N ALA A 116 1.36 -13.35 -2.64
CA ALA A 116 1.64 -13.14 -1.23
C ALA A 116 1.07 -14.30 -0.38
N ARG A 117 1.95 -15.04 0.28
CA ARG A 117 1.64 -16.12 1.21
C ARG A 117 2.56 -16.02 2.42
N PRO A 118 2.13 -16.47 3.61
CA PRO A 118 2.99 -16.44 4.81
C PRO A 118 4.36 -17.09 4.58
N ALA A 119 4.39 -18.25 3.91
CA ALA A 119 5.62 -18.99 3.61
C ALA A 119 6.52 -18.32 2.55
N ALA A 120 6.00 -17.37 1.78
CA ALA A 120 6.76 -16.64 0.76
C ALA A 120 7.20 -15.25 1.26
N THR A 121 6.81 -14.86 2.47
CA THR A 121 7.16 -13.56 3.03
C THR A 121 8.65 -13.51 3.37
N LEU A 122 9.34 -12.55 2.79
CA LEU A 122 10.79 -12.31 2.98
C LEU A 122 11.04 -11.19 3.97
N VAL A 123 10.31 -10.09 3.83
CA VAL A 123 10.36 -8.97 4.77
C VAL A 123 8.94 -8.57 5.12
N ARG A 124 8.71 -8.32 6.39
CA ARG A 124 7.43 -7.80 6.86
C ARG A 124 7.63 -6.62 7.80
N ARG A 125 6.71 -5.69 7.71
CA ARG A 125 6.55 -4.61 8.67
C ARG A 125 5.13 -4.62 9.21
N VAL A 126 5.04 -4.53 10.53
CA VAL A 126 3.77 -4.28 11.22
C VAL A 126 3.99 -3.10 12.16
N ARG A 127 3.34 -1.98 11.86
CA ARG A 127 3.59 -0.70 12.55
C ARG A 127 5.06 -0.29 12.45
N GLY A 128 5.78 -0.18 13.57
CA GLY A 128 7.20 0.20 13.60
C GLY A 128 8.18 -0.97 13.65
N LEU A 129 7.71 -2.21 13.77
CA LEU A 129 8.57 -3.40 13.78
C LEU A 129 8.81 -3.88 12.36
N VAL A 130 10.08 -4.06 12.00
CA VAL A 130 10.53 -4.59 10.71
C VAL A 130 11.26 -5.90 10.96
N GLU A 131 10.88 -6.93 10.25
CA GLU A 131 11.42 -8.27 10.40
C GLU A 131 11.74 -8.87 9.02
N VAL A 132 12.79 -9.69 8.97
CA VAL A 132 13.23 -10.45 7.79
C VAL A 132 13.08 -11.93 8.06
N ALA A 133 12.75 -12.71 7.03
CA ALA A 133 12.71 -14.17 7.13
C ALA A 133 14.06 -14.71 7.60
N GLY A 134 14.04 -15.49 8.68
CA GLY A 134 15.23 -16.10 9.24
C GLY A 134 15.80 -17.19 8.35
N ASP A 135 17.05 -17.52 8.58
CA ASP A 135 17.75 -18.58 7.87
C ASP A 135 17.01 -19.92 7.97
N ALA A 136 16.99 -20.66 6.88
CA ALA A 136 16.32 -21.96 6.74
C ALA A 136 14.78 -21.92 6.94
N GLY A 137 14.12 -20.77 6.76
CA GLY A 137 12.67 -20.65 6.84
C GLY A 137 12.10 -20.80 8.26
N ARG A 138 12.90 -20.61 9.28
CA ARG A 138 12.50 -20.72 10.68
C ARG A 138 12.24 -19.35 11.29
N GLY A 139 10.99 -18.89 11.18
CA GLY A 139 10.57 -17.66 11.84
C GLY A 139 11.03 -16.39 11.15
N PHE A 140 11.09 -15.33 11.92
CA PHE A 140 11.52 -14.01 11.47
C PHE A 140 12.50 -13.43 12.47
N ASP A 141 13.56 -12.84 11.95
CA ASP A 141 14.53 -12.10 12.72
C ASP A 141 14.21 -10.61 12.67
N GLU A 142 14.42 -9.91 13.78
CA GLU A 142 14.22 -8.49 13.85
C GLU A 142 15.27 -7.74 13.05
N LEU A 143 14.84 -6.95 12.07
CA LEU A 143 15.70 -6.07 11.29
C LEU A 143 15.76 -4.66 11.91
N GLY A 144 14.68 -4.22 12.53
CA GLY A 144 14.65 -2.94 13.24
C GLY A 144 13.31 -2.63 13.89
N ARG A 145 13.33 -1.65 14.80
CA ARG A 145 12.18 -1.15 15.54
C ARG A 145 11.99 0.35 15.36
N ASN A 146 10.80 0.80 15.70
CA ASN A 146 10.44 2.22 15.72
C ASN A 146 10.56 2.91 14.35
N LEU A 147 10.37 2.16 13.25
CA LEU A 147 10.24 2.77 11.94
C LEU A 147 9.04 3.74 11.97
N PRO A 148 9.26 5.05 11.70
CA PRO A 148 8.18 6.03 11.75
C PRO A 148 7.00 5.67 10.83
N PRO A 149 5.75 6.00 11.22
CA PRO A 149 4.56 5.59 10.46
C PRO A 149 4.50 6.17 9.03
N HIS A 150 5.19 7.26 8.76
CA HIS A 150 5.25 7.89 7.44
C HIS A 150 6.41 7.40 6.55
N ARG A 151 7.28 6.51 7.07
CA ARG A 151 8.43 5.98 6.35
C ARG A 151 8.15 4.58 5.84
N SER A 152 8.78 4.18 4.75
CA SER A 152 8.67 2.83 4.14
C SER A 152 9.93 2.01 4.37
N VAL A 153 9.77 0.69 4.55
CA VAL A 153 10.90 -0.24 4.60
C VAL A 153 11.75 -0.19 3.33
N LEU A 154 11.14 0.11 2.19
CA LEU A 154 11.84 0.22 0.90
C LEU A 154 12.87 1.34 0.87
N VAL A 155 12.78 2.30 1.78
CA VAL A 155 13.70 3.44 1.85
C VAL A 155 14.66 3.28 3.00
N ASP A 156 14.13 3.09 4.20
CA ASP A 156 14.95 3.09 5.42
C ASP A 156 15.78 1.82 5.60
N PHE A 157 15.30 0.70 5.04
CA PHE A 157 16.00 -0.59 5.08
C PHE A 157 16.42 -1.06 3.69
N ALA A 158 16.50 -0.16 2.72
CA ALA A 158 16.77 -0.48 1.32
C ALA A 158 17.99 -1.37 1.08
N GLY A 159 19.04 -1.19 1.87
CA GLY A 159 20.29 -1.97 1.75
C GLY A 159 20.37 -3.19 2.65
N ALA A 160 19.33 -3.48 3.43
CA ALA A 160 19.39 -4.55 4.42
C ALA A 160 19.29 -5.95 3.79
N THR A 161 18.53 -6.09 2.70
CA THR A 161 18.44 -7.35 1.94
C THR A 161 18.44 -7.09 0.44
N PRO A 162 18.94 -8.03 -0.39
CA PRO A 162 18.92 -7.90 -1.85
C PRO A 162 17.50 -7.71 -2.41
N GLU A 163 16.51 -8.37 -1.81
CA GLU A 163 15.11 -8.31 -2.24
C GLU A 163 14.52 -6.91 -2.05
N LEU A 164 14.84 -6.23 -0.95
CA LEU A 164 14.44 -4.84 -0.73
C LEU A 164 15.02 -3.91 -1.79
N VAL A 165 16.29 -4.10 -2.13
CA VAL A 165 16.94 -3.36 -3.22
C VAL A 165 16.20 -3.59 -4.54
N MET A 166 15.97 -4.86 -4.91
CA MET A 166 15.35 -5.22 -6.19
C MET A 166 13.92 -4.68 -6.30
N VAL A 167 13.11 -4.83 -5.27
CA VAL A 167 11.72 -4.32 -5.23
C VAL A 167 11.71 -2.80 -5.34
N ARG A 168 12.57 -2.12 -4.57
CA ARG A 168 12.68 -0.67 -4.59
C ARG A 168 13.06 -0.15 -5.97
N GLU A 169 14.13 -0.67 -6.57
CA GLU A 169 14.59 -0.21 -7.89
C GLU A 169 13.55 -0.52 -8.97
N ARG A 170 12.88 -1.67 -8.90
CA ARG A 170 11.77 -1.99 -9.82
C ARG A 170 10.66 -0.94 -9.76
N LEU A 171 10.25 -0.49 -8.58
CA LEU A 171 9.22 0.54 -8.42
C LEU A 171 9.70 1.93 -8.87
N ARG A 172 10.94 2.26 -8.61
CA ARG A 172 11.56 3.54 -9.02
C ARG A 172 11.68 3.69 -10.53
N ASP A 173 11.84 2.57 -11.23
CA ASP A 173 11.98 2.55 -12.69
C ASP A 173 10.66 2.79 -13.44
N TRP A 174 9.53 2.71 -12.75
CA TRP A 174 8.24 3.01 -13.38
C TRP A 174 8.17 4.47 -13.81
N ARG A 175 7.76 4.68 -15.06
CA ARG A 175 7.62 6.01 -15.68
C ARG A 175 6.14 6.31 -15.94
N PHE A 176 5.75 7.54 -15.66
CA PHE A 176 4.38 8.05 -15.82
C PHE A 176 4.45 9.32 -16.68
N TYR A 177 3.62 9.38 -17.72
CA TYR A 177 3.58 10.47 -18.70
C TYR A 177 2.20 11.11 -18.74
#